data_ff648edde80dc015caebbcb473f2df48
#
_entry.id   ff648edde80dc015caebbcb473f2df48
#
_cell.length_a   1.000
_cell.length_b   1.000
_cell.length_c   1.000
_cell.angle_alpha   90.00
_cell.angle_beta   90.00
_cell.angle_gamma   90.00
#
_symmetry.space_group_name_H-M   'P 1'
#
loop_
_entity.id
_entity.type
_entity.pdbx_description
1 polymer ?
#
loop_
_entity_poly.entity_id
_entity_poly.type
_entity_poly.pdbx_seq_one_letter_code
_entity_poly.pdbx_strand_id
1 'polypeptide(L)' 'MPKAKRVHEIAKELGMTNAEVIDLSGKLGIGVKGPSSTVIDAQADRIRARAEREGLMRDVQPEEVSD' A
#
# COMPACT_ATOMS: atom_id res chain seq x y z
N MET A 1 -3.53 11.19 18.20
CA MET A 1 -2.64 10.04 17.93
C MET A 1 -2.67 9.71 16.45
N PRO A 2 -1.50 9.54 15.83
CA PRO A 2 -1.50 9.12 14.44
C PRO A 2 -2.05 7.71 14.33
N LYS A 3 -2.94 7.52 13.40
CA LYS A 3 -3.45 6.18 13.11
C LYS A 3 -2.45 5.47 12.22
N ALA A 4 -2.33 4.19 12.42
CA ALA A 4 -1.49 3.36 11.59
C ALA A 4 -2.36 2.36 10.84
N LYS A 5 -1.99 2.08 9.60
CA LYS A 5 -2.68 1.09 8.78
C LYS A 5 -1.67 0.04 8.36
N ARG A 6 -2.14 -1.17 8.18
CA ARG A 6 -1.29 -2.23 7.68
C ARG A 6 -1.25 -2.20 6.17
N VAL A 7 -0.16 -2.69 5.62
CA VAL A 7 0.02 -2.71 4.16
C VAL A 7 -1.15 -3.38 3.45
N HIS A 8 -1.63 -4.51 3.96
CA HIS A 8 -2.73 -5.21 3.31
C HIS A 8 -4.03 -4.40 3.34
N GLU A 9 -4.23 -3.58 4.35
CA GLU A 9 -5.40 -2.71 4.41
C GLU A 9 -5.30 -1.60 3.37
N ILE A 10 -4.12 -1.03 3.20
CA ILE A 10 -3.88 -0.01 2.18
C ILE A 10 -4.08 -0.61 0.80
N ALA A 11 -3.54 -1.79 0.56
CA ALA A 11 -3.71 -2.47 -0.71
C ALA A 11 -5.19 -2.67 -1.03
N LYS A 12 -5.96 -3.10 -0.06
CA LYS A 12 -7.38 -3.30 -0.22
C LYS A 12 -8.12 -2.00 -0.55
N GLU A 13 -7.77 -0.91 0.13
CA GLU A 13 -8.38 0.38 -0.12
C GLU A 13 -8.06 0.92 -1.51
N LEU A 14 -6.85 0.69 -1.97
CA LEU A 14 -6.39 1.19 -3.25
C LEU A 14 -6.67 0.24 -4.41
N GLY A 15 -7.15 -0.95 -4.12
CA GLY A 15 -7.36 -1.96 -5.14
C GLY A 15 -6.06 -2.52 -5.70
N MET A 16 -5.01 -2.53 -4.89
CA MET A 16 -3.69 -3.01 -5.28
C MET A 16 -3.37 -4.32 -4.56
N THR A 17 -2.38 -5.04 -5.06
CA THR A 17 -1.88 -6.21 -4.36
C THR A 17 -0.93 -5.77 -3.24
N ASN A 18 -0.72 -6.65 -2.28
CA ASN A 18 0.24 -6.36 -1.20
C ASN A 18 1.63 -6.12 -1.78
N ALA A 19 2.03 -6.92 -2.77
CA ALA A 19 3.33 -6.78 -3.40
C ALA A 19 3.49 -5.41 -4.06
N GLU A 20 2.44 -4.91 -4.70
CA GLU A 20 2.47 -3.58 -5.32
C GLU A 20 2.65 -2.49 -4.28
N VAL A 21 1.95 -2.59 -3.16
CA VAL A 21 2.07 -1.60 -2.09
C VAL A 21 3.46 -1.64 -1.47
N ILE A 22 4.01 -2.82 -1.27
CA ILE A 22 5.35 -2.99 -0.72
C ILE A 22 6.39 -2.38 -1.65
N ASP A 23 6.28 -2.66 -2.94
CA ASP A 23 7.19 -2.10 -3.94
C ASP A 23 7.11 -0.58 -3.97
N LEU A 24 5.89 -0.06 -3.98
CA LEU A 24 5.67 1.38 -4.00
C LEU A 24 6.22 2.05 -2.74
N SER A 25 6.03 1.41 -1.60
CA SER A 25 6.57 1.91 -0.34
C SER A 25 8.10 1.97 -0.39
N GLY A 26 8.73 0.97 -0.98
CA GLY A 26 10.18 0.96 -1.16
C GLY A 26 10.66 2.12 -2.01
N LYS A 27 9.93 2.43 -3.08
CA LYS A 27 10.25 3.56 -3.95
C LYS A 27 10.16 4.89 -3.23
N LEU A 28 9.26 4.98 -2.26
CA LEU A 28 9.05 6.20 -1.47
C LEU A 28 9.97 6.29 -0.26
N GLY A 29 10.81 5.29 -0.06
CA GLY A 29 11.69 5.25 1.08
C GLY A 29 11.00 4.84 2.39
N ILE A 30 9.85 4.23 2.27
CA ILE A 30 9.11 3.74 3.43
C ILE A 30 9.50 2.29 3.67
N GLY A 31 10.08 2.02 4.83
CA GLY A 31 10.57 0.68 5.13
C GLY A 31 9.47 -0.26 5.60
N VAL A 32 8.88 -1.00 4.67
CA VAL A 32 7.94 -2.06 5.03
C VAL A 32 8.57 -3.41 4.69
N LYS A 33 8.32 -4.38 5.52
CA LYS A 33 8.93 -5.71 5.37
C LYS A 33 7.96 -6.73 4.78
N GLY A 34 6.67 -6.45 4.84
CA GLY A 34 5.69 -7.39 4.35
C GLY A 34 4.28 -6.85 4.50
N PRO A 35 3.27 -7.65 4.12
CA PRO A 35 1.88 -7.20 4.15
C PRO A 35 1.34 -6.93 5.55
N SER A 36 1.96 -7.45 6.57
CA SER A 36 1.55 -7.18 7.96
C SER A 36 2.26 -5.98 8.58
N SER A 37 3.20 -5.35 7.85
CA SER A 37 3.85 -4.14 8.31
C SER A 37 2.86 -3.00 8.42
N THR A 38 3.08 -2.10 9.38
CA THR A 38 2.22 -0.93 9.56
C THR A 38 2.91 0.32 9.06
N VAL A 39 2.12 1.26 8.56
CA VAL A 39 2.58 2.58 8.16
C VAL A 39 1.67 3.61 8.81
N ILE A 40 2.21 4.76 9.13
CA ILE A 40 1.42 5.85 9.69
C ILE A 40 0.58 6.51 8.58
N ASP A 41 -0.47 7.24 8.97
CA ASP A 41 -1.36 7.88 8.00
C ASP A 41 -0.62 8.76 6.99
N ALA A 42 0.37 9.52 7.44
CA ALA A 42 1.14 10.38 6.54
C ALA A 42 1.84 9.55 5.45
N GLN A 43 2.36 8.39 5.81
CA GLN A 43 3.01 7.51 4.85
C GLN A 43 1.97 6.84 3.94
N ALA A 44 0.84 6.46 4.51
CA ALA A 44 -0.26 5.88 3.73
C ALA A 44 -0.76 6.86 2.68
N ASP A 45 -0.86 8.14 3.04
CA ASP A 45 -1.26 9.18 2.10
C ASP A 45 -0.26 9.32 0.95
N ARG A 46 1.02 9.21 1.23
CA ARG A 46 2.05 9.26 0.20
C ARG A 46 1.94 8.07 -0.75
N ILE A 47 1.71 6.89 -0.21
CA ILE A 47 1.53 5.68 -1.02
C ILE A 47 0.32 5.86 -1.92
N ARG A 48 -0.77 6.35 -1.36
CA ARG A 48 -2.01 6.59 -2.10
C ARG A 48 -1.81 7.61 -3.22
N ALA A 49 -1.19 8.73 -2.91
CA ALA A 49 -0.94 9.78 -3.89
C ALA A 49 -0.06 9.26 -5.04
N ARG A 50 0.95 8.49 -4.70
CA ARG A 50 1.83 7.90 -5.71
C ARG A 50 1.10 6.87 -6.56
N ALA A 51 0.29 6.03 -5.94
CA ALA A 51 -0.50 5.04 -6.67
C ALA A 51 -1.47 5.72 -7.64
N GLU A 52 -2.10 6.78 -7.20
CA GLU A 52 -3.00 7.55 -8.04
C GLU A 52 -2.25 8.18 -9.22
N ARG A 53 -1.09 8.74 -8.94
CA ARG A 53 -0.25 9.36 -9.96
C ARG A 53 0.21 8.37 -11.02
N GLU A 54 0.54 7.15 -10.60
CA GLU A 54 1.02 6.12 -11.52
C GLU A 54 -0.10 5.27 -12.11
N GLY A 55 -1.34 5.57 -11.74
CA GLY A 55 -2.49 4.83 -12.26
C GLY A 55 -2.59 3.41 -11.76
N LEU A 56 -2.10 3.15 -10.57
CA LEU A 56 -2.10 1.81 -9.98
C LEU A 56 -3.37 1.50 -9.21
N MET A 57 -4.19 2.50 -8.93
CA MET A 57 -5.42 2.30 -8.18
C MET A 57 -6.47 1.60 -9.03
N ARG A 58 -7.21 0.70 -8.42
CA ARG A 58 -8.27 -0.06 -9.08
C ARG A 58 -9.51 -0.04 -8.19
N ASP A 59 -10.66 -0.25 -8.79
CA ASP A 59 -11.92 -0.32 -8.04
C ASP A 59 -12.00 -1.59 -7.21
N VAL A 60 -11.41 -2.66 -7.70
CA VAL A 60 -11.43 -3.96 -7.03
C VAL A 60 -10.00 -4.48 -6.93
N GLN A 61 -9.66 -4.95 -5.75
CA GLN A 61 -8.36 -5.55 -5.53
C GLN A 61 -8.21 -6.81 -6.38
N PRO A 62 -7.14 -6.93 -7.18
CA PRO A 62 -6.91 -8.14 -7.95
C PRO A 62 -6.63 -9.32 -7.03
N GLU A 63 -7.02 -10.50 -7.49
CA GLU A 63 -6.76 -11.70 -6.73
C GLU A 63 -5.26 -11.92 -6.63
N GLU A 64 -4.77 -12.00 -5.41
CA GLU A 64 -3.36 -12.16 -5.16
C GLU A 64 -3.04 -13.64 -5.01
N VAL A 65 -2.10 -14.10 -5.80
CA VAL A 65 -1.64 -15.48 -5.67
C VAL A 65 -0.72 -15.53 -4.46
N SER A 66 -1.21 -16.07 -3.37
CA SER A 66 -0.38 -16.25 -2.19
C SER A 66 0.14 -17.68 -2.17
N ASP A 67 1.39 -17.78 -1.97
CA ASP A 67 2.04 -19.07 -1.84
C ASP A 67 1.94 -19.58 -0.41
#